data_295d0faed1ddc0927473f337d55d37e4
#
_entry.id   295d0faed1ddc0927473f337d55d37e4
#
_cell.length_a   1.000
_cell.length_b   1.000
_cell.length_c   1.000
_cell.angle_alpha   90.00
_cell.angle_beta   90.00
_cell.angle_gamma   90.00
#
_symmetry.space_group_name_H-M   'P 1'
#
loop_
_entity.id
_entity.type
_entity.pdbx_description
1 polymer ?
#
loop_
_entity_poly.entity_id
_entity_poly.type
_entity_poly.pdbx_seq_one_letter_code
_entity_poly.pdbx_strand_id
1 'polypeptide(L)'
;MTPSANGSTRSTAIRMVSPPRLAVRLVVSMSRRQVYRSSLVAVAGVSLLASVAIAQARSDSASGPGSEEASAIDPRDIAPAVSREFRGAWVASVANMDWPSRPGLPVAQQQSELIAILDRAAALNLNAVILQVRPSGDALYASKKEPWSAFLTGQMGKPPEPFYDPLAFAVEEAHRRGLELHAWINPYRARYPADTSRLAAKHIGRRRPDLVVKYGPYLWMDPGSSEVRAHTVSVVRDIVKRYDIDGLHIDDYFYPYRERNRRGREIPFPDDRTWRAYRRKGGTLARDDWRRRNVDLLVEELYKSVKAEKPWVKFGISPFGIWRPGYPASVRGLDSYREIYADSRKWLQRGWLDYFTPQLYWRSSAPQQRYDELLRWWAEQNQFNRHIWIGNYTSRVMGEGANWPASELLEQVRLTRADSGASGNVHFSMNVFLQNRDSLGDRLVAGPYAVPALVPATPWLVARAPSPPQASAQVDTLSGRTTLTLAPTGTIPARLWVVRARFGSEWTTSIVPGTVREHSFAAADASARPDLVVVTAIGRTGVESAETRIRLDH
;
A
#
# COMPACT_ATOMS: atom_id res chain seq x y z
N MET A 1 57.20 -27.91 5.88
CA MET A 1 57.35 -27.20 4.61
C MET A 1 55.95 -26.84 4.12
N THR A 2 55.53 -25.61 4.38
CA THR A 2 54.31 -25.00 3.85
C THR A 2 54.57 -24.44 2.47
N PRO A 3 53.53 -24.31 1.63
CA PRO A 3 53.27 -22.97 1.17
C PRO A 3 51.79 -22.56 1.31
N SER A 4 51.66 -21.30 1.70
CA SER A 4 50.45 -20.50 1.73
C SER A 4 49.91 -20.24 0.33
N ALA A 5 48.59 -20.22 0.19
CA ALA A 5 47.90 -19.61 -0.97
C ALA A 5 46.80 -18.66 -0.48
N ASN A 6 47.08 -17.37 -0.64
CA ASN A 6 46.13 -16.28 -0.51
C ASN A 6 45.06 -16.35 -1.63
N GLY A 7 43.83 -16.53 -1.27
CA GLY A 7 42.69 -16.40 -2.15
C GLY A 7 41.92 -15.09 -1.84
N SER A 8 42.20 -14.04 -2.60
CA SER A 8 41.50 -12.77 -2.57
C SER A 8 40.11 -12.93 -3.18
N THR A 9 39.07 -12.96 -2.37
CA THR A 9 37.69 -12.81 -2.83
C THR A 9 37.38 -11.33 -3.10
N ARG A 10 37.33 -10.94 -4.37
CA ARG A 10 36.81 -9.64 -4.80
C ARG A 10 35.30 -9.61 -4.62
N SER A 11 34.83 -8.90 -3.60
CA SER A 11 33.46 -8.48 -3.45
C SER A 11 33.14 -7.41 -4.49
N THR A 12 32.25 -7.71 -5.43
CA THR A 12 31.76 -6.76 -6.43
C THR A 12 30.64 -5.95 -5.81
N ALA A 13 30.98 -4.78 -5.24
CA ALA A 13 30.03 -3.81 -4.74
C ALA A 13 29.24 -3.18 -5.91
N ILE A 14 27.94 -3.38 -5.94
CA ILE A 14 27.02 -2.70 -6.86
C ILE A 14 26.88 -1.26 -6.39
N ARG A 15 27.51 -0.32 -7.10
CA ARG A 15 27.35 1.11 -6.91
C ARG A 15 25.95 1.53 -7.36
N MET A 16 25.07 1.86 -6.43
CA MET A 16 23.93 2.74 -6.73
C MET A 16 24.45 4.16 -6.96
N VAL A 17 24.17 4.69 -8.15
CA VAL A 17 24.60 6.03 -8.56
C VAL A 17 23.75 7.05 -7.81
N SER A 18 24.37 7.79 -6.92
CA SER A 18 23.81 9.01 -6.32
C SER A 18 23.84 10.15 -7.34
N PRO A 19 22.84 11.04 -7.39
CA PRO A 19 22.88 12.21 -8.30
C PRO A 19 23.97 13.20 -7.87
N PRO A 20 24.61 13.92 -8.84
CA PRO A 20 25.69 14.84 -8.56
C PRO A 20 25.19 16.11 -7.85
N ARG A 21 26.00 16.61 -6.91
CA ARG A 21 25.84 17.92 -6.28
C ARG A 21 26.11 19.02 -7.29
N LEU A 22 25.11 19.83 -7.62
CA LEU A 22 25.30 21.12 -8.30
C LEU A 22 25.46 22.21 -7.24
N ALA A 23 26.62 22.82 -7.22
CA ALA A 23 26.87 24.07 -6.52
C ALA A 23 26.31 25.23 -7.37
N VAL A 24 25.31 25.94 -6.85
CA VAL A 24 24.79 27.17 -7.47
C VAL A 24 25.33 28.37 -6.71
N ARG A 25 26.11 29.21 -7.42
CA ARG A 25 26.52 30.54 -6.96
C ARG A 25 25.31 31.47 -6.92
N LEU A 26 25.13 32.14 -5.78
CA LEU A 26 24.18 33.26 -5.63
C LEU A 26 24.68 34.46 -6.45
N VAL A 27 23.79 34.99 -7.28
CA VAL A 27 23.87 36.40 -7.73
C VAL A 27 22.63 37.10 -7.23
N VAL A 28 22.84 38.03 -6.32
CA VAL A 28 21.80 38.91 -5.75
C VAL A 28 21.64 40.08 -6.72
N SER A 29 20.42 40.34 -7.18
CA SER A 29 20.06 41.62 -7.81
C SER A 29 18.75 42.10 -7.19
N MET A 30 18.84 43.26 -6.53
CA MET A 30 17.69 43.99 -5.98
C MET A 30 17.11 44.93 -7.06
N SER A 31 15.79 44.99 -7.18
CA SER A 31 15.11 46.22 -7.65
C SER A 31 13.61 46.22 -7.28
N ARG A 32 13.33 47.17 -6.44
CA ARG A 32 12.24 48.14 -6.20
C ARG A 32 10.79 47.87 -6.67
N ARG A 33 9.91 47.86 -5.66
CA ARG A 33 8.60 48.55 -5.46
C ARG A 33 7.72 48.85 -6.68
N GLN A 34 6.47 48.35 -6.59
CA GLN A 34 5.32 49.22 -6.85
C GLN A 34 4.08 48.76 -6.03
N VAL A 35 3.47 49.76 -5.40
CA VAL A 35 2.29 49.75 -4.56
C VAL A 35 1.07 49.91 -5.45
N TYR A 36 0.02 49.13 -5.28
CA TYR A 36 -1.35 49.56 -5.66
C TYR A 36 -2.36 49.13 -4.60
N ARG A 37 -3.27 50.08 -4.38
CA ARG A 37 -4.26 50.21 -3.31
C ARG A 37 -5.51 49.35 -3.52
N SER A 38 -6.02 48.92 -2.43
CA SER A 38 -7.39 48.66 -1.97
C SER A 38 -8.58 48.89 -2.91
N SER A 39 -9.49 47.93 -2.92
CA SER A 39 -10.93 48.24 -2.94
C SER A 39 -11.69 47.15 -2.17
N LEU A 40 -12.26 47.55 -1.03
CA LEU A 40 -13.25 46.80 -0.26
C LEU A 40 -14.57 46.80 -1.03
N VAL A 41 -15.21 45.64 -1.17
CA VAL A 41 -16.65 45.53 -1.39
C VAL A 41 -17.22 44.62 -0.30
N ALA A 42 -17.99 45.23 0.57
CA ALA A 42 -18.80 44.55 1.55
C ALA A 42 -20.06 44.01 0.89
N VAL A 43 -20.35 42.71 1.09
CA VAL A 43 -21.67 42.13 0.81
C VAL A 43 -22.24 41.61 2.13
N ALA A 44 -23.39 42.16 2.48
CA ALA A 44 -24.12 41.88 3.70
C ALA A 44 -24.69 40.46 3.72
N GLY A 45 -24.50 39.77 4.85
CA GLY A 45 -25.10 38.47 5.13
C GLY A 45 -26.57 38.62 5.51
N VAL A 46 -27.42 37.78 4.94
CA VAL A 46 -28.78 37.54 5.41
C VAL A 46 -28.80 36.25 6.20
N SER A 47 -28.95 36.37 7.52
CA SER A 47 -29.18 35.24 8.41
C SER A 47 -30.66 34.88 8.38
N LEU A 48 -30.99 33.66 7.93
CA LEU A 48 -32.34 33.09 8.09
C LEU A 48 -32.31 32.20 9.36
N LEU A 49 -32.94 32.72 10.41
CA LEU A 49 -33.30 31.97 11.61
C LEU A 49 -34.60 31.21 11.34
N ALA A 50 -34.56 29.89 11.24
CA ALA A 50 -35.73 29.04 11.26
C ALA A 50 -36.11 28.71 12.69
N SER A 51 -37.19 29.34 13.19
CA SER A 51 -37.79 29.04 14.49
C SER A 51 -38.63 27.76 14.37
N VAL A 52 -38.28 26.73 15.15
CA VAL A 52 -39.14 25.56 15.34
C VAL A 52 -40.12 25.84 16.46
N ALA A 53 -41.41 25.94 16.11
CA ALA A 53 -42.51 26.06 17.06
C ALA A 53 -42.81 24.66 17.65
N ILE A 54 -42.69 24.53 18.98
CA ILE A 54 -43.16 23.36 19.74
C ILE A 54 -44.67 23.51 19.94
N ALA A 55 -45.45 22.65 19.28
CA ALA A 55 -46.87 22.50 19.59
C ALA A 55 -47.03 21.48 20.72
N GLN A 56 -47.44 21.96 21.90
CA GLN A 56 -47.92 21.12 23.00
C GLN A 56 -49.37 20.65 22.67
N ALA A 57 -49.51 19.35 22.39
CA ALA A 57 -50.82 18.70 22.45
C ALA A 57 -50.88 17.86 23.73
N ARG A 58 -51.73 18.24 24.65
CA ARG A 58 -52.19 17.38 25.76
C ARG A 58 -53.19 16.37 25.17
N SER A 59 -52.97 15.11 25.44
CA SER A 59 -54.05 14.11 25.39
C SER A 59 -53.85 13.09 26.48
N ASP A 60 -54.96 12.79 27.10
CA ASP A 60 -55.14 12.00 28.31
C ASP A 60 -54.77 10.52 28.17
N SER A 61 -54.33 9.99 29.28
CA SER A 61 -54.24 8.64 29.76
C SER A 61 -55.02 7.54 29.01
N ALA A 62 -54.27 6.53 28.54
CA ALA A 62 -54.67 5.12 28.55
C ALA A 62 -53.45 4.26 28.93
N SER A 63 -53.47 3.73 30.09
CA SER A 63 -52.51 2.73 30.62
C SER A 63 -52.64 1.40 29.88
N GLY A 64 -51.64 1.04 29.06
CA GLY A 64 -51.42 -0.28 28.52
C GLY A 64 -50.11 -0.85 29.09
N PRO A 65 -50.03 -2.15 29.42
CA PRO A 65 -48.84 -2.72 30.06
C PRO A 65 -47.76 -3.01 29.04
N GLY A 66 -46.53 -2.68 29.39
CA GLY A 66 -45.28 -3.26 28.81
C GLY A 66 -44.62 -2.43 27.72
N SER A 67 -44.16 -1.21 28.05
CA SER A 67 -42.97 -0.69 27.36
C SER A 67 -41.73 -1.31 28.05
N GLU A 68 -41.09 -2.27 27.40
CA GLU A 68 -39.70 -2.57 27.72
C GLU A 68 -38.91 -1.28 27.57
N GLU A 69 -38.57 -0.66 28.69
CA GLU A 69 -37.57 0.39 28.74
C GLU A 69 -36.31 -0.16 28.08
N ALA A 70 -35.96 0.36 26.93
CA ALA A 70 -34.63 0.13 26.34
C ALA A 70 -33.61 0.55 27.42
N SER A 71 -33.12 -0.40 28.20
CA SER A 71 -32.14 -0.18 29.25
C SER A 71 -30.98 0.57 28.65
N ALA A 72 -30.74 1.79 29.12
CA ALA A 72 -29.62 2.59 28.68
C ALA A 72 -28.32 1.77 28.92
N ILE A 73 -27.56 1.57 27.84
CA ILE A 73 -26.29 0.83 27.93
C ILE A 73 -25.39 1.57 28.91
N ASP A 74 -24.91 0.88 29.93
CA ASP A 74 -23.93 1.43 30.87
C ASP A 74 -22.72 1.96 30.08
N PRO A 75 -22.30 3.22 30.26
CA PRO A 75 -21.13 3.77 29.57
C PRO A 75 -19.86 2.90 29.70
N ARG A 76 -19.71 2.15 30.77
CA ARG A 76 -18.62 1.20 31.00
C ARG A 76 -18.68 -0.01 30.05
N ASP A 77 -19.85 -0.34 29.53
CA ASP A 77 -20.07 -1.44 28.58
C ASP A 77 -19.81 -1.03 27.13
N ILE A 78 -19.56 0.25 26.87
CA ILE A 78 -19.23 0.72 25.52
C ILE A 78 -17.79 0.28 25.19
N ALA A 79 -17.67 -0.70 24.28
CA ALA A 79 -16.35 -1.14 23.85
C ALA A 79 -15.63 -0.02 23.05
N PRO A 80 -14.32 0.18 23.29
CA PRO A 80 -13.58 1.23 22.59
C PRO A 80 -13.56 1.00 21.07
N ALA A 81 -13.57 2.08 20.29
CA ALA A 81 -13.45 2.00 18.85
C ALA A 81 -12.08 1.42 18.46
N VAL A 82 -12.07 0.54 17.45
CA VAL A 82 -10.84 -0.05 16.95
C VAL A 82 -10.11 0.94 16.04
N SER A 83 -8.81 1.09 16.26
CA SER A 83 -7.96 1.94 15.41
C SER A 83 -8.03 1.50 13.95
N ARG A 84 -8.13 2.46 13.03
CA ARG A 84 -8.12 2.22 11.58
C ARG A 84 -6.95 2.96 10.95
N GLU A 85 -5.91 2.21 10.62
CA GLU A 85 -4.68 2.72 10.06
C GLU A 85 -4.07 1.68 9.14
N PHE A 86 -3.72 2.05 7.90
CA PHE A 86 -2.98 1.14 7.03
C PHE A 86 -1.52 1.05 7.48
N ARG A 87 -1.06 -0.15 7.75
CA ARG A 87 0.30 -0.47 8.15
C ARG A 87 0.86 -1.52 7.20
N GLY A 88 1.42 -1.07 6.09
CA GLY A 88 1.91 -1.94 5.03
C GLY A 88 3.42 -1.99 4.91
N ALA A 89 3.92 -3.05 4.28
CA ALA A 89 5.30 -3.12 3.83
C ALA A 89 5.39 -3.68 2.41
N TRP A 90 6.30 -3.14 1.60
CA TRP A 90 6.65 -3.69 0.29
C TRP A 90 7.61 -4.87 0.45
N VAL A 91 7.37 -5.89 -0.37
CA VAL A 91 8.27 -7.03 -0.59
C VAL A 91 8.66 -7.06 -2.06
N ALA A 92 9.84 -6.57 -2.38
CA ALA A 92 10.36 -6.46 -3.75
C ALA A 92 11.04 -7.75 -4.19
N SER A 93 10.63 -8.28 -5.36
CA SER A 93 11.25 -9.44 -5.99
C SER A 93 12.32 -9.08 -7.02
N VAL A 94 12.24 -7.88 -7.60
CA VAL A 94 13.25 -7.41 -8.56
C VAL A 94 14.64 -7.44 -7.94
N ALA A 95 15.59 -8.02 -8.66
CA ALA A 95 16.98 -8.21 -8.20
C ALA A 95 17.08 -8.95 -6.85
N ASN A 96 16.07 -9.73 -6.48
CA ASN A 96 16.00 -10.48 -5.22
C ASN A 96 16.22 -9.58 -3.98
N MET A 97 15.61 -8.39 -4.01
CA MET A 97 15.83 -7.37 -2.99
C MET A 97 15.30 -7.81 -1.62
N ASP A 98 14.08 -8.37 -1.58
CA ASP A 98 13.47 -8.87 -0.36
C ASP A 98 13.14 -10.36 -0.45
N TRP A 99 12.47 -10.81 -1.53
CA TRP A 99 12.05 -12.21 -1.70
C TRP A 99 11.93 -12.60 -3.18
N PRO A 100 12.35 -13.87 -3.53
CA PRO A 100 13.19 -14.74 -2.70
C PRO A 100 14.58 -14.13 -2.50
N SER A 101 15.30 -14.53 -1.45
CA SER A 101 16.61 -13.93 -1.08
C SER A 101 17.70 -14.11 -2.16
N ARG A 102 17.55 -15.09 -3.03
CA ARG A 102 18.34 -15.30 -4.24
C ARG A 102 17.56 -16.14 -5.26
N PRO A 103 17.89 -16.06 -6.55
CA PRO A 103 17.22 -16.87 -7.56
C PRO A 103 17.58 -18.36 -7.41
N GLY A 104 16.65 -19.24 -7.80
CA GLY A 104 16.89 -20.69 -7.86
C GLY A 104 16.95 -21.39 -6.51
N LEU A 105 16.40 -20.80 -5.44
CA LEU A 105 16.24 -21.49 -4.17
C LEU A 105 15.33 -22.73 -4.31
N PRO A 106 15.55 -23.79 -3.50
CA PRO A 106 14.58 -24.86 -3.34
C PRO A 106 13.18 -24.32 -2.95
N VAL A 107 12.12 -24.93 -3.44
CA VAL A 107 10.73 -24.47 -3.18
C VAL A 107 10.45 -24.36 -1.68
N ALA A 108 10.84 -25.35 -0.88
CA ALA A 108 10.67 -25.31 0.56
C ALA A 108 11.33 -24.08 1.21
N GLN A 109 12.49 -23.65 0.70
CA GLN A 109 13.15 -22.45 1.20
C GLN A 109 12.44 -21.17 0.74
N GLN A 110 11.99 -21.11 -0.53
CA GLN A 110 11.19 -19.98 -1.01
C GLN A 110 9.93 -19.79 -0.14
N GLN A 111 9.23 -20.88 0.17
CA GLN A 111 8.04 -20.88 1.03
C GLN A 111 8.37 -20.47 2.47
N SER A 112 9.42 -21.04 3.08
CA SER A 112 9.80 -20.70 4.46
C SER A 112 10.24 -19.23 4.60
N GLU A 113 10.95 -18.67 3.63
CA GLU A 113 11.31 -17.24 3.62
C GLU A 113 10.06 -16.36 3.55
N LEU A 114 9.07 -16.71 2.71
CA LEU A 114 7.83 -15.95 2.59
C LEU A 114 6.98 -16.05 3.85
N ILE A 115 6.90 -17.24 4.47
CA ILE A 115 6.27 -17.43 5.78
C ILE A 115 6.93 -16.53 6.83
N ALA A 116 8.27 -16.53 6.92
CA ALA A 116 9.00 -15.69 7.88
C ALA A 116 8.73 -14.18 7.67
N ILE A 117 8.59 -13.74 6.42
CA ILE A 117 8.19 -12.36 6.08
C ILE A 117 6.79 -12.05 6.63
N LEU A 118 5.82 -12.94 6.40
CA LEU A 118 4.44 -12.73 6.81
C LEU A 118 4.28 -12.84 8.34
N ASP A 119 5.00 -13.77 8.98
CA ASP A 119 5.06 -13.89 10.45
C ASP A 119 5.62 -12.62 11.08
N ARG A 120 6.72 -12.10 10.52
CA ARG A 120 7.30 -10.84 11.02
C ARG A 120 6.36 -9.66 10.81
N ALA A 121 5.66 -9.59 9.68
CA ALA A 121 4.68 -8.54 9.42
C ALA A 121 3.55 -8.58 10.48
N ALA A 122 2.99 -9.76 10.76
CA ALA A 122 1.95 -9.95 11.77
C ALA A 122 2.45 -9.58 13.18
N ALA A 123 3.66 -10.04 13.55
CA ALA A 123 4.28 -9.73 14.85
C ALA A 123 4.55 -8.22 15.06
N LEU A 124 4.65 -7.44 13.97
CA LEU A 124 4.80 -5.99 14.00
C LEU A 124 3.47 -5.23 14.01
N ASN A 125 2.34 -5.92 14.12
CA ASN A 125 1.01 -5.32 13.94
C ASN A 125 0.85 -4.58 12.59
N LEU A 126 1.58 -5.02 11.54
CA LEU A 126 1.25 -4.65 10.17
C LEU A 126 -0.05 -5.38 9.78
N ASN A 127 -0.82 -4.79 8.86
CA ASN A 127 -2.08 -5.36 8.40
C ASN A 127 -2.14 -5.60 6.88
N ALA A 128 -1.05 -5.31 6.16
CA ALA A 128 -0.94 -5.57 4.74
C ALA A 128 0.50 -5.82 4.28
N VAL A 129 0.65 -6.65 3.25
CA VAL A 129 1.90 -6.83 2.49
C VAL A 129 1.66 -6.54 1.01
N ILE A 130 2.55 -5.76 0.40
CA ILE A 130 2.53 -5.42 -1.02
C ILE A 130 3.65 -6.21 -1.70
N LEU A 131 3.31 -7.37 -2.27
CA LEU A 131 4.25 -8.32 -2.86
C LEU A 131 4.44 -8.07 -4.35
N GLN A 132 5.69 -7.85 -4.80
CA GLN A 132 6.00 -7.71 -6.22
C GLN A 132 5.94 -9.06 -6.93
N VAL A 133 4.92 -9.23 -7.76
CA VAL A 133 4.66 -10.48 -8.50
C VAL A 133 4.96 -10.39 -10.00
N ARG A 134 5.20 -9.16 -10.51
CA ARG A 134 5.56 -8.91 -11.91
C ARG A 134 6.62 -7.81 -12.01
N PRO A 135 7.91 -8.14 -11.87
CA PRO A 135 8.98 -7.13 -11.89
C PRO A 135 9.38 -6.64 -13.28
N SER A 136 9.31 -7.47 -14.35
CA SER A 136 9.94 -7.17 -15.66
C SER A 136 9.31 -7.89 -16.86
N GLY A 137 7.99 -7.80 -17.03
CA GLY A 137 7.28 -8.52 -18.11
C GLY A 137 7.36 -10.04 -17.95
N ASP A 138 7.49 -10.49 -16.76
CA ASP A 138 7.63 -11.86 -16.27
C ASP A 138 6.77 -12.04 -15.00
N ALA A 139 6.66 -13.24 -14.48
CA ALA A 139 5.74 -13.53 -13.40
C ALA A 139 6.35 -14.40 -12.30
N LEU A 140 6.07 -14.05 -11.02
CA LEU A 140 6.25 -14.90 -9.87
C LEU A 140 4.91 -15.57 -9.48
N TYR A 141 4.17 -16.03 -10.48
CA TYR A 141 2.91 -16.78 -10.34
C TYR A 141 2.67 -17.58 -11.61
N ALA A 142 1.76 -18.56 -11.59
CA ALA A 142 1.45 -19.39 -12.73
C ALA A 142 0.72 -18.63 -13.86
N SER A 143 1.43 -17.68 -14.51
CA SER A 143 0.88 -16.83 -15.56
C SER A 143 0.64 -17.58 -16.87
N LYS A 144 -0.53 -17.34 -17.46
CA LYS A 144 -0.81 -17.79 -18.84
C LYS A 144 -0.32 -16.79 -19.90
N LYS A 145 0.05 -15.56 -19.49
CA LYS A 145 0.37 -14.42 -20.35
C LYS A 145 1.88 -14.20 -20.53
N GLU A 146 2.64 -14.38 -19.45
CA GLU A 146 4.07 -14.05 -19.36
C GLU A 146 4.87 -15.24 -18.82
N PRO A 147 6.20 -15.29 -19.06
CA PRO A 147 7.03 -16.38 -18.57
C PRO A 147 7.27 -16.27 -17.04
N TRP A 148 7.67 -17.37 -16.43
CA TRP A 148 8.22 -17.36 -15.08
C TRP A 148 9.42 -16.43 -14.98
N SER A 149 9.52 -15.70 -13.88
CA SER A 149 10.62 -14.77 -13.62
C SER A 149 11.93 -15.50 -13.32
N ALA A 150 13.03 -14.98 -13.87
CA ALA A 150 14.38 -15.45 -13.53
C ALA A 150 14.74 -15.16 -12.06
N PHE A 151 14.14 -14.14 -11.45
CA PHE A 151 14.35 -13.85 -10.02
C PHE A 151 13.79 -14.93 -9.11
N LEU A 152 12.86 -15.75 -9.57
CA LEU A 152 12.31 -16.88 -8.82
C LEU A 152 13.20 -18.14 -8.97
N THR A 153 13.48 -18.55 -10.21
CA THR A 153 14.06 -19.86 -10.50
C THR A 153 15.47 -19.82 -11.06
N GLY A 154 16.05 -18.63 -11.24
CA GLY A 154 17.35 -18.43 -11.87
C GLY A 154 17.34 -18.49 -13.40
N GLN A 155 16.22 -18.95 -14.01
CA GLN A 155 16.08 -19.05 -15.46
C GLN A 155 14.69 -18.59 -15.88
N MET A 156 14.61 -17.58 -16.73
CA MET A 156 13.32 -17.09 -17.24
C MET A 156 12.54 -18.18 -18.01
N GLY A 157 11.28 -18.35 -17.64
CA GLY A 157 10.39 -19.35 -18.24
C GLY A 157 10.40 -20.72 -17.61
N LYS A 158 11.34 -21.00 -16.67
CA LYS A 158 11.37 -22.24 -15.90
C LYS A 158 10.42 -22.12 -14.70
N PRO A 159 9.42 -23.02 -14.53
CA PRO A 159 8.60 -23.04 -13.32
C PRO A 159 9.41 -23.50 -12.10
N PRO A 160 8.95 -23.22 -10.87
CA PRO A 160 9.51 -23.84 -9.67
C PRO A 160 9.32 -25.36 -9.68
N GLU A 161 10.28 -26.09 -9.10
CA GLU A 161 10.28 -27.56 -9.02
C GLU A 161 10.61 -27.98 -7.57
N PRO A 162 9.74 -28.73 -6.88
CA PRO A 162 8.38 -29.11 -7.27
C PRO A 162 7.47 -27.91 -7.57
N PHE A 163 6.45 -28.10 -8.41
CA PHE A 163 5.57 -27.01 -8.80
C PHE A 163 4.77 -26.47 -7.61
N TYR A 164 4.74 -25.13 -7.47
CA TYR A 164 3.77 -24.41 -6.66
C TYR A 164 3.47 -23.04 -7.32
N ASP A 165 2.39 -22.38 -6.93
CA ASP A 165 2.06 -21.03 -7.39
C ASP A 165 2.38 -20.04 -6.25
N PRO A 166 3.48 -19.25 -6.37
CA PRO A 166 3.89 -18.34 -5.29
C PRO A 166 2.85 -17.30 -4.89
N LEU A 167 2.06 -16.77 -5.84
CA LEU A 167 1.02 -15.79 -5.50
C LEU A 167 -0.17 -16.43 -4.78
N ALA A 168 -0.60 -17.63 -5.21
CA ALA A 168 -1.65 -18.35 -4.51
C ALA A 168 -1.23 -18.67 -3.07
N PHE A 169 -0.01 -19.18 -2.90
CA PHE A 169 0.58 -19.46 -1.59
C PHE A 169 0.69 -18.19 -0.71
N ALA A 170 1.17 -17.08 -1.29
CA ALA A 170 1.27 -15.81 -0.56
C ALA A 170 -0.08 -15.27 -0.07
N VAL A 171 -1.12 -15.37 -0.92
CA VAL A 171 -2.50 -14.97 -0.56
C VAL A 171 -3.02 -15.80 0.59
N GLU A 172 -2.90 -17.13 0.50
CA GLU A 172 -3.36 -18.05 1.54
C GLU A 172 -2.66 -17.78 2.88
N GLU A 173 -1.33 -17.68 2.88
CA GLU A 173 -0.54 -17.46 4.08
C GLU A 173 -0.73 -16.06 4.70
N ALA A 174 -0.94 -15.01 3.88
CA ALA A 174 -1.27 -13.68 4.36
C ALA A 174 -2.65 -13.68 5.05
N HIS A 175 -3.66 -14.26 4.39
CA HIS A 175 -5.02 -14.32 4.93
C HIS A 175 -5.12 -15.15 6.20
N ARG A 176 -4.32 -16.21 6.32
CA ARG A 176 -4.22 -17.04 7.53
C ARG A 176 -3.74 -16.25 8.74
N ARG A 177 -3.01 -15.14 8.51
CA ARG A 177 -2.49 -14.20 9.52
C ARG A 177 -3.33 -12.94 9.68
N GLY A 178 -4.45 -12.81 8.96
CA GLY A 178 -5.27 -11.59 8.97
C GLY A 178 -4.68 -10.43 8.19
N LEU A 179 -3.65 -10.66 7.37
CA LEU A 179 -3.02 -9.65 6.52
C LEU A 179 -3.74 -9.52 5.17
N GLU A 180 -3.88 -8.29 4.66
CA GLU A 180 -4.20 -8.07 3.25
C GLU A 180 -2.97 -8.36 2.38
N LEU A 181 -3.18 -8.99 1.20
CA LEU A 181 -2.15 -9.14 0.18
C LEU A 181 -2.48 -8.30 -1.04
N HIS A 182 -1.59 -7.35 -1.35
CA HIS A 182 -1.65 -6.54 -2.56
C HIS A 182 -0.61 -7.02 -3.57
N ALA A 183 -1.06 -7.39 -4.78
CA ALA A 183 -0.17 -7.81 -5.85
C ALA A 183 0.45 -6.58 -6.53
N TRP A 184 1.76 -6.43 -6.44
CA TRP A 184 2.48 -5.33 -7.07
C TRP A 184 3.05 -5.75 -8.42
N ILE A 185 2.77 -4.95 -9.44
CA ILE A 185 3.30 -5.11 -10.79
C ILE A 185 4.04 -3.85 -11.24
N ASN A 186 5.12 -4.01 -11.99
CA ASN A 186 5.67 -2.91 -12.80
C ASN A 186 5.00 -2.92 -14.18
N PRO A 187 4.37 -1.81 -14.64
CA PRO A 187 3.54 -1.84 -15.83
C PRO A 187 4.30 -1.91 -17.16
N TYR A 188 5.56 -1.42 -17.21
CA TYR A 188 6.25 -1.21 -18.49
C TYR A 188 7.66 -1.81 -18.58
N ARG A 189 8.31 -2.13 -17.46
CA ARG A 189 9.64 -2.74 -17.52
C ARG A 189 9.56 -4.11 -18.16
N ALA A 190 10.37 -4.33 -19.22
CA ALA A 190 10.48 -5.62 -19.89
C ALA A 190 11.75 -6.39 -19.47
N ARG A 191 12.80 -5.71 -18.97
CA ARG A 191 13.98 -6.34 -18.40
C ARG A 191 14.68 -5.38 -17.44
N TYR A 192 15.04 -5.89 -16.27
CA TYR A 192 15.92 -5.21 -15.33
C TYR A 192 17.38 -5.63 -15.55
N PRO A 193 18.38 -4.74 -15.37
CA PRO A 193 19.78 -5.05 -15.70
C PRO A 193 20.40 -6.24 -14.97
N ALA A 194 19.94 -6.53 -13.75
CA ALA A 194 20.43 -7.69 -12.98
C ALA A 194 19.93 -9.03 -13.55
N ASP A 195 18.89 -9.05 -14.39
CA ASP A 195 18.47 -10.26 -15.10
C ASP A 195 19.31 -10.44 -16.36
N THR A 196 20.30 -11.32 -16.29
CA THR A 196 21.17 -11.70 -17.40
C THR A 196 20.68 -12.96 -18.15
N SER A 197 19.55 -13.55 -17.75
CA SER A 197 19.01 -14.74 -18.34
C SER A 197 18.58 -14.51 -19.80
N ARG A 198 18.54 -15.60 -20.62
CA ARG A 198 17.99 -15.51 -21.97
C ARG A 198 16.47 -15.30 -21.88
N LEU A 199 15.93 -14.34 -22.65
CA LEU A 199 14.48 -14.13 -22.74
C LEU A 199 13.78 -15.41 -23.19
N ALA A 200 12.78 -15.86 -22.41
CA ALA A 200 11.96 -17.03 -22.75
C ALA A 200 11.10 -16.77 -23.99
N ALA A 201 10.68 -17.85 -24.67
CA ALA A 201 9.86 -17.74 -25.89
C ALA A 201 8.56 -16.94 -25.67
N LYS A 202 7.94 -17.07 -24.49
CA LYS A 202 6.70 -16.34 -24.13
C LYS A 202 6.92 -14.88 -23.78
N HIS A 203 8.16 -14.41 -23.55
CA HIS A 203 8.44 -13.06 -23.14
C HIS A 203 8.08 -12.05 -24.25
N ILE A 204 7.45 -10.92 -23.88
CA ILE A 204 6.98 -9.90 -24.84
C ILE A 204 8.11 -9.38 -25.75
N GLY A 205 9.30 -9.16 -25.19
CA GLY A 205 10.49 -8.72 -25.95
C GLY A 205 10.97 -9.72 -27.00
N ARG A 206 10.50 -10.98 -26.94
CA ARG A 206 10.80 -12.02 -27.92
C ARG A 206 9.64 -12.29 -28.88
N ARG A 207 8.40 -12.25 -28.37
CA ARG A 207 7.18 -12.45 -29.18
C ARG A 207 6.83 -11.23 -30.03
N ARG A 208 7.05 -10.04 -29.47
CA ARG A 208 6.69 -8.74 -30.06
C ARG A 208 7.82 -7.73 -29.82
N PRO A 209 9.00 -7.97 -30.44
CA PRO A 209 10.15 -7.08 -30.28
C PRO A 209 9.85 -5.64 -30.75
N ASP A 210 8.87 -5.47 -31.62
CA ASP A 210 8.37 -4.17 -32.06
C ASP A 210 7.69 -3.34 -30.96
N LEU A 211 7.28 -3.95 -29.84
CA LEU A 211 6.65 -3.29 -28.69
C LEU A 211 7.65 -2.92 -27.58
N VAL A 212 8.91 -3.37 -27.70
CA VAL A 212 9.93 -3.21 -26.66
C VAL A 212 11.11 -2.44 -27.22
N VAL A 213 11.60 -1.49 -26.44
CA VAL A 213 12.74 -0.65 -26.79
C VAL A 213 13.87 -0.85 -25.80
N LYS A 214 15.13 -0.71 -26.26
CA LYS A 214 16.30 -0.64 -25.39
C LYS A 214 16.49 0.80 -24.94
N TYR A 215 16.61 1.00 -23.60
CA TYR A 215 16.87 2.30 -23.01
C TYR A 215 17.92 2.17 -21.90
N GLY A 216 19.10 2.69 -22.16
CA GLY A 216 20.25 2.45 -21.31
C GLY A 216 20.49 0.94 -21.13
N PRO A 217 20.55 0.45 -19.88
CA PRO A 217 20.72 -0.97 -19.57
C PRO A 217 19.42 -1.78 -19.58
N TYR A 218 18.26 -1.11 -19.73
CA TYR A 218 16.93 -1.72 -19.62
C TYR A 218 16.36 -2.15 -20.96
N LEU A 219 15.41 -3.10 -20.91
CA LEU A 219 14.37 -3.24 -21.94
C LEU A 219 13.05 -2.69 -21.37
N TRP A 220 12.36 -1.89 -22.18
CA TRP A 220 11.15 -1.18 -21.79
C TRP A 220 10.04 -1.37 -22.80
N MET A 221 8.85 -1.70 -22.36
CA MET A 221 7.67 -1.70 -23.23
C MET A 221 7.32 -0.24 -23.53
N ASP A 222 7.06 0.08 -24.79
CA ASP A 222 6.78 1.46 -25.24
C ASP A 222 5.41 1.93 -24.73
N PRO A 223 5.34 2.89 -23.78
CA PRO A 223 4.06 3.37 -23.25
C PRO A 223 3.18 4.05 -24.31
N GLY A 224 3.78 4.51 -25.43
CA GLY A 224 3.07 5.07 -26.57
C GLY A 224 2.27 4.07 -27.37
N SER A 225 2.45 2.76 -27.14
CA SER A 225 1.75 1.69 -27.85
C SER A 225 0.45 1.30 -27.14
N SER A 226 -0.68 1.38 -27.85
CA SER A 226 -1.96 0.84 -27.36
C SER A 226 -1.94 -0.67 -27.15
N GLU A 227 -1.11 -1.41 -27.89
CA GLU A 227 -0.96 -2.85 -27.73
C GLU A 227 -0.20 -3.19 -26.44
N VAL A 228 0.80 -2.41 -26.05
CA VAL A 228 1.47 -2.53 -24.74
C VAL A 228 0.47 -2.28 -23.62
N ARG A 229 -0.35 -1.23 -23.73
CA ARG A 229 -1.40 -0.96 -22.75
C ARG A 229 -2.39 -2.12 -22.62
N ALA A 230 -2.90 -2.62 -23.75
CA ALA A 230 -3.81 -3.76 -23.77
C ALA A 230 -3.17 -5.04 -23.19
N HIS A 231 -1.87 -5.27 -23.43
CA HIS A 231 -1.13 -6.39 -22.83
C HIS A 231 -1.08 -6.25 -21.31
N THR A 232 -0.66 -5.11 -20.78
CA THR A 232 -0.57 -4.86 -19.33
C THR A 232 -1.94 -5.00 -18.65
N VAL A 233 -3.00 -4.43 -19.26
CA VAL A 233 -4.38 -4.59 -18.78
C VAL A 233 -4.80 -6.06 -18.77
N SER A 234 -4.44 -6.83 -19.81
CA SER A 234 -4.76 -8.26 -19.87
C SER A 234 -4.07 -9.08 -18.77
N VAL A 235 -2.83 -8.71 -18.39
CA VAL A 235 -2.09 -9.31 -17.27
C VAL A 235 -2.79 -9.01 -15.95
N VAL A 236 -3.16 -7.73 -15.72
CA VAL A 236 -3.87 -7.32 -14.51
C VAL A 236 -5.20 -8.04 -14.36
N ARG A 237 -5.99 -8.12 -15.44
CA ARG A 237 -7.27 -8.86 -15.43
C ARG A 237 -7.06 -10.33 -15.07
N ASP A 238 -6.01 -10.99 -15.61
CA ASP A 238 -5.68 -12.38 -15.28
C ASP A 238 -5.37 -12.55 -13.79
N ILE A 239 -4.57 -11.64 -13.19
CA ILE A 239 -4.25 -11.67 -11.77
C ILE A 239 -5.52 -11.46 -10.94
N VAL A 240 -6.26 -10.38 -11.16
CA VAL A 240 -7.45 -10.04 -10.37
C VAL A 240 -8.51 -11.13 -10.45
N LYS A 241 -8.74 -11.70 -11.63
CA LYS A 241 -9.74 -12.76 -11.84
C LYS A 241 -9.40 -14.03 -11.07
N ARG A 242 -8.12 -14.45 -11.11
CA ARG A 242 -7.70 -15.78 -10.64
C ARG A 242 -7.34 -15.83 -9.16
N TYR A 243 -6.81 -14.75 -8.60
CA TYR A 243 -6.31 -14.75 -7.23
C TYR A 243 -7.21 -13.92 -6.31
N ASP A 244 -7.27 -14.34 -5.05
CA ASP A 244 -8.06 -13.68 -4.01
C ASP A 244 -7.25 -12.53 -3.35
N ILE A 245 -6.64 -11.69 -4.17
CA ILE A 245 -5.90 -10.52 -3.70
C ILE A 245 -6.84 -9.44 -3.15
N ASP A 246 -6.37 -8.67 -2.17
CA ASP A 246 -7.11 -7.55 -1.58
C ASP A 246 -6.86 -6.23 -2.32
N GLY A 247 -5.69 -6.13 -2.98
CA GLY A 247 -5.33 -4.98 -3.80
C GLY A 247 -4.42 -5.32 -4.98
N LEU A 248 -4.48 -4.49 -6.01
CA LEU A 248 -3.50 -4.42 -7.09
C LEU A 248 -2.72 -3.13 -6.96
N HIS A 249 -1.41 -3.18 -7.06
CA HIS A 249 -0.50 -2.06 -6.87
C HIS A 249 0.42 -1.85 -8.06
N ILE A 250 0.63 -0.60 -8.47
CA ILE A 250 1.69 -0.21 -9.43
C ILE A 250 2.62 0.81 -8.80
N ASP A 251 3.89 0.76 -9.21
CA ASP A 251 4.95 1.68 -8.78
C ASP A 251 5.05 2.95 -9.65
N ASP A 252 6.17 3.67 -9.57
CA ASP A 252 6.42 4.93 -10.26
C ASP A 252 7.16 4.77 -11.60
N TYR A 253 7.39 3.56 -12.08
CA TYR A 253 8.12 3.31 -13.32
C TYR A 253 7.18 3.31 -14.55
N PHE A 254 6.78 4.52 -14.99
CA PHE A 254 5.96 4.72 -16.20
C PHE A 254 6.85 4.83 -17.45
N TYR A 255 7.23 6.02 -17.91
CA TYR A 255 8.46 6.16 -18.67
C TYR A 255 9.64 5.97 -17.73
N PRO A 256 10.78 5.43 -18.20
CA PRO A 256 11.92 5.21 -17.31
C PRO A 256 12.53 6.54 -16.84
N TYR A 257 13.16 6.51 -15.66
CA TYR A 257 14.02 7.62 -15.23
C TYR A 257 15.09 7.89 -16.29
N ARG A 258 15.48 9.16 -16.44
CA ARG A 258 16.40 9.56 -17.51
C ARG A 258 17.78 8.94 -17.36
N GLU A 259 18.19 8.21 -18.38
CA GLU A 259 19.53 7.65 -18.50
C GLU A 259 20.48 8.61 -19.21
N ARG A 260 21.75 8.52 -18.86
CA ARG A 260 22.81 9.32 -19.49
C ARG A 260 23.82 8.41 -20.18
N ASN A 261 24.28 8.83 -21.36
CA ASN A 261 25.35 8.14 -22.06
C ASN A 261 26.71 8.38 -21.39
N ARG A 262 27.76 7.71 -21.87
CA ARG A 262 29.13 7.82 -21.33
C ARG A 262 29.68 9.26 -21.33
N ARG A 263 29.12 10.17 -22.13
CA ARG A 263 29.49 11.60 -22.21
C ARG A 263 28.60 12.47 -21.31
N GLY A 264 27.81 11.89 -20.42
CA GLY A 264 26.91 12.60 -19.49
C GLY A 264 25.65 13.20 -20.14
N ARG A 265 25.44 13.05 -21.46
CA ARG A 265 24.25 13.55 -22.16
C ARG A 265 23.07 12.61 -21.95
N GLU A 266 21.89 13.20 -21.74
CA GLU A 266 20.65 12.45 -21.64
C GLU A 266 20.37 11.65 -22.91
N ILE A 267 19.90 10.43 -22.73
CA ILE A 267 19.45 9.55 -23.80
C ILE A 267 17.94 9.79 -23.97
N PRO A 268 17.47 10.26 -25.13
CA PRO A 268 16.04 10.40 -25.37
C PRO A 268 15.37 9.01 -25.37
N PHE A 269 14.16 8.92 -24.81
CA PHE A 269 13.40 7.67 -24.89
C PHE A 269 13.00 7.40 -26.34
N PRO A 270 13.26 6.20 -26.89
CA PRO A 270 13.17 5.93 -28.32
C PRO A 270 11.75 5.55 -28.79
N ASP A 271 10.76 6.40 -28.55
CA ASP A 271 9.35 6.21 -28.94
C ASP A 271 8.96 6.90 -30.27
N ASP A 272 9.94 7.17 -31.15
CA ASP A 272 9.70 7.86 -32.44
C ASP A 272 8.70 7.12 -33.34
N ARG A 273 8.68 5.79 -33.30
CA ARG A 273 7.77 4.98 -34.11
C ARG A 273 6.31 5.23 -33.71
N THR A 274 6.00 5.16 -32.44
CA THR A 274 4.65 5.34 -31.91
C THR A 274 4.24 6.81 -31.95
N TRP A 275 5.16 7.75 -31.69
CA TRP A 275 4.95 9.19 -31.87
C TRP A 275 4.56 9.55 -33.31
N ARG A 276 5.33 9.07 -34.32
CA ARG A 276 4.99 9.29 -35.73
C ARG A 276 3.66 8.66 -36.12
N ALA A 277 3.34 7.48 -35.59
CA ALA A 277 2.03 6.84 -35.80
C ALA A 277 0.88 7.67 -35.22
N TYR A 278 1.05 8.26 -34.00
CA TYR A 278 0.09 9.20 -33.42
C TYR A 278 -0.12 10.43 -34.31
N ARG A 279 0.95 11.05 -34.78
CA ARG A 279 0.89 12.22 -35.67
C ARG A 279 0.19 11.92 -36.99
N ARG A 280 0.49 10.77 -37.64
CA ARG A 280 -0.18 10.36 -38.88
C ARG A 280 -1.69 10.12 -38.73
N LYS A 281 -2.14 9.78 -37.53
CA LYS A 281 -3.57 9.63 -37.19
C LYS A 281 -4.26 10.95 -36.82
N GLY A 282 -3.63 12.09 -37.08
CA GLY A 282 -4.18 13.42 -36.79
C GLY A 282 -3.96 13.88 -35.35
N GLY A 283 -3.05 13.25 -34.59
CA GLY A 283 -2.74 13.66 -33.24
C GLY A 283 -2.16 15.07 -33.18
N THR A 284 -2.69 15.92 -32.28
CA THR A 284 -2.36 17.36 -32.16
C THR A 284 -1.51 17.72 -30.93
N LEU A 285 -1.43 16.85 -29.91
CA LEU A 285 -0.68 17.12 -28.70
C LEU A 285 0.82 17.33 -28.98
N ALA A 286 1.49 18.13 -28.14
CA ALA A 286 2.93 18.12 -28.05
C ALA A 286 3.42 16.75 -27.55
N ARG A 287 4.70 16.39 -27.86
CA ARG A 287 5.20 15.02 -27.58
C ARG A 287 5.15 14.67 -26.10
N ASP A 288 5.50 15.61 -25.22
CA ASP A 288 5.47 15.37 -23.78
C ASP A 288 4.04 15.23 -23.23
N ASP A 289 3.07 15.97 -23.77
CA ASP A 289 1.67 15.84 -23.41
C ASP A 289 1.08 14.51 -23.90
N TRP A 290 1.49 14.08 -25.10
CA TRP A 290 1.13 12.77 -25.63
C TRP A 290 1.70 11.62 -24.77
N ARG A 291 2.93 11.73 -24.28
CA ARG A 291 3.52 10.76 -23.34
C ARG A 291 2.73 10.68 -22.05
N ARG A 292 2.42 11.83 -21.42
CA ARG A 292 1.56 11.87 -20.21
C ARG A 292 0.19 11.26 -20.46
N ARG A 293 -0.44 11.61 -21.58
CA ARG A 293 -1.73 11.02 -21.95
C ARG A 293 -1.67 9.50 -22.07
N ASN A 294 -0.60 8.92 -22.59
CA ASN A 294 -0.47 7.46 -22.68
C ASN A 294 -0.42 6.81 -21.30
N VAL A 295 0.27 7.42 -20.35
CA VAL A 295 0.31 6.96 -18.96
C VAL A 295 -1.07 7.12 -18.29
N ASP A 296 -1.70 8.28 -18.46
CA ASP A 296 -3.06 8.55 -17.95
C ASP A 296 -4.07 7.49 -18.44
N LEU A 297 -4.02 7.16 -19.73
CA LEU A 297 -4.89 6.14 -20.32
C LEU A 297 -4.66 4.75 -19.70
N LEU A 298 -3.41 4.39 -19.40
CA LEU A 298 -3.15 3.12 -18.71
C LEU A 298 -3.73 3.12 -17.30
N VAL A 299 -3.47 4.17 -16.52
CA VAL A 299 -3.94 4.27 -15.12
C VAL A 299 -5.46 4.20 -15.06
N GLU A 300 -6.16 4.97 -15.91
CA GLU A 300 -7.62 4.96 -15.99
C GLU A 300 -8.16 3.57 -16.40
N GLU A 301 -7.55 2.94 -17.41
CA GLU A 301 -7.98 1.63 -17.92
C GLU A 301 -7.71 0.50 -16.90
N LEU A 302 -6.59 0.56 -16.16
CA LEU A 302 -6.30 -0.37 -15.07
C LEU A 302 -7.35 -0.27 -13.96
N TYR A 303 -7.66 0.95 -13.49
CA TYR A 303 -8.70 1.16 -12.49
C TYR A 303 -10.04 0.55 -12.93
N LYS A 304 -10.51 0.92 -14.12
CA LYS A 304 -11.76 0.40 -14.67
C LYS A 304 -11.75 -1.13 -14.79
N SER A 305 -10.65 -1.70 -15.25
CA SER A 305 -10.50 -3.14 -15.44
C SER A 305 -10.51 -3.92 -14.14
N VAL A 306 -9.83 -3.42 -13.11
CA VAL A 306 -9.85 -4.02 -11.76
C VAL A 306 -11.29 -4.04 -11.23
N LYS A 307 -12.00 -2.91 -11.32
CA LYS A 307 -13.40 -2.80 -10.84
C LYS A 307 -14.37 -3.68 -11.62
N ALA A 308 -14.14 -3.87 -12.92
CA ALA A 308 -14.96 -4.75 -13.75
C ALA A 308 -14.77 -6.23 -13.42
N GLU A 309 -13.56 -6.66 -13.04
CA GLU A 309 -13.29 -8.06 -12.68
C GLU A 309 -13.75 -8.39 -11.23
N LYS A 310 -13.32 -7.54 -10.25
CA LYS A 310 -13.67 -7.67 -8.83
C LYS A 310 -13.83 -6.29 -8.21
N PRO A 311 -15.06 -5.78 -8.05
CA PRO A 311 -15.30 -4.40 -7.63
C PRO A 311 -14.76 -4.08 -6.22
N TRP A 312 -14.53 -5.09 -5.38
CA TRP A 312 -13.99 -4.92 -4.02
C TRP A 312 -12.46 -4.88 -3.96
N VAL A 313 -11.73 -5.29 -5.01
CA VAL A 313 -10.26 -5.25 -5.04
C VAL A 313 -9.81 -3.80 -5.15
N LYS A 314 -8.97 -3.36 -4.20
CA LYS A 314 -8.38 -2.02 -4.20
C LYS A 314 -7.38 -1.86 -5.35
N PHE A 315 -7.34 -0.72 -5.99
CA PHE A 315 -6.28 -0.35 -6.94
C PHE A 315 -5.46 0.79 -6.37
N GLY A 316 -4.16 0.61 -6.25
CA GLY A 316 -3.25 1.58 -5.67
C GLY A 316 -2.06 1.92 -6.54
N ILE A 317 -1.52 3.12 -6.32
CA ILE A 317 -0.35 3.63 -7.03
C ILE A 317 0.61 4.26 -6.03
N SER A 318 1.91 3.92 -6.14
CA SER A 318 2.98 4.59 -5.40
C SER A 318 3.84 5.45 -6.34
N PRO A 319 3.41 6.68 -6.65
CA PRO A 319 4.16 7.57 -7.51
C PRO A 319 5.35 8.19 -6.78
N PHE A 320 6.27 8.80 -7.54
CA PHE A 320 7.31 9.65 -6.97
C PHE A 320 6.70 10.74 -6.08
N GLY A 321 7.27 10.99 -4.91
CA GLY A 321 6.70 11.83 -3.87
C GLY A 321 6.51 13.32 -4.23
N ILE A 322 7.27 13.83 -5.21
CA ILE A 322 7.14 15.20 -5.73
C ILE A 322 6.44 15.13 -7.10
N TRP A 323 5.27 15.77 -7.23
CA TRP A 323 4.63 15.95 -8.53
C TRP A 323 5.45 16.87 -9.44
N ARG A 324 5.74 18.09 -8.94
CA ARG A 324 6.59 19.08 -9.62
C ARG A 324 7.31 19.96 -8.60
N PRO A 325 8.55 20.43 -8.89
CA PRO A 325 9.18 21.47 -8.10
C PRO A 325 8.31 22.73 -8.00
N GLY A 326 8.23 23.31 -6.80
CA GLY A 326 7.36 24.47 -6.52
C GLY A 326 5.91 24.09 -6.15
N TYR A 327 5.60 22.80 -5.99
CA TYR A 327 4.30 22.28 -5.54
C TYR A 327 4.51 21.25 -4.42
N PRO A 328 4.42 21.69 -3.14
CA PRO A 328 4.26 23.07 -2.62
C PRO A 328 5.44 24.00 -2.95
N ALA A 329 5.28 25.33 -2.71
CA ALA A 329 6.21 26.36 -3.15
C ALA A 329 7.65 26.18 -2.67
N SER A 330 7.86 25.61 -1.48
CA SER A 330 9.15 25.29 -0.85
C SER A 330 9.88 24.13 -1.53
N VAL A 331 9.15 23.18 -2.16
CA VAL A 331 9.66 21.90 -2.62
C VAL A 331 10.51 22.03 -3.88
N ARG A 332 11.66 21.36 -3.86
CA ARG A 332 12.60 21.21 -4.99
C ARG A 332 12.93 19.73 -5.17
N GLY A 333 13.32 19.37 -6.38
CA GLY A 333 13.70 17.99 -6.72
C GLY A 333 13.33 17.62 -8.15
N LEU A 334 13.22 16.32 -8.40
CA LEU A 334 12.83 15.79 -9.71
C LEU A 334 11.39 16.20 -10.07
N ASP A 335 11.19 16.65 -11.30
CA ASP A 335 9.87 16.95 -11.87
C ASP A 335 9.28 15.66 -12.49
N SER A 336 8.53 14.89 -11.71
CA SER A 336 7.97 13.61 -12.21
C SER A 336 7.00 13.80 -13.37
N TYR A 337 6.29 14.92 -13.40
CA TYR A 337 5.42 15.30 -14.51
C TYR A 337 6.16 15.45 -15.84
N ARG A 338 7.40 15.97 -15.81
CA ARG A 338 8.22 16.22 -17.02
C ARG A 338 9.19 15.08 -17.33
N GLU A 339 9.74 14.43 -16.32
CA GLU A 339 10.84 13.48 -16.51
C GLU A 339 10.37 12.05 -16.77
N ILE A 340 9.35 11.61 -16.05
CA ILE A 340 8.75 10.28 -16.22
C ILE A 340 7.30 10.34 -16.72
N TYR A 341 6.83 11.53 -17.08
CA TYR A 341 5.52 11.81 -17.66
C TYR A 341 4.35 11.32 -16.78
N ALA A 342 4.53 11.40 -15.45
CA ALA A 342 3.57 10.97 -14.45
C ALA A 342 2.75 12.17 -13.94
N ASP A 343 1.49 12.30 -14.37
CA ASP A 343 0.56 13.29 -13.83
C ASP A 343 -0.23 12.70 -12.65
N SER A 344 0.50 12.31 -11.61
CA SER A 344 -0.05 11.62 -10.43
C SER A 344 -1.08 12.46 -9.67
N ARG A 345 -0.95 13.79 -9.69
CA ARG A 345 -1.96 14.72 -9.17
C ARG A 345 -3.32 14.53 -9.88
N LYS A 346 -3.31 14.46 -11.20
CA LYS A 346 -4.51 14.25 -12.00
C LYS A 346 -5.18 12.92 -11.66
N TRP A 347 -4.42 11.84 -11.48
CA TRP A 347 -4.99 10.53 -11.18
C TRP A 347 -5.72 10.54 -9.84
N LEU A 348 -5.15 11.18 -8.81
CA LEU A 348 -5.78 11.39 -7.51
C LEU A 348 -7.03 12.26 -7.63
N GLN A 349 -6.93 13.40 -8.33
CA GLN A 349 -8.05 14.33 -8.57
C GLN A 349 -9.17 13.77 -9.45
N ARG A 350 -8.93 12.69 -10.21
CA ARG A 350 -9.92 11.96 -11.00
C ARG A 350 -10.47 10.72 -10.31
N GLY A 351 -9.92 10.37 -9.16
CA GLY A 351 -10.31 9.17 -8.42
C GLY A 351 -10.02 7.87 -9.18
N TRP A 352 -8.99 7.84 -10.04
CA TRP A 352 -8.59 6.65 -10.80
C TRP A 352 -7.75 5.67 -9.98
N LEU A 353 -8.00 5.62 -8.67
CA LEU A 353 -7.35 4.73 -7.71
C LEU A 353 -8.20 4.67 -6.44
N ASP A 354 -7.96 3.67 -5.59
CA ASP A 354 -8.58 3.55 -4.28
C ASP A 354 -7.64 4.01 -3.17
N TYR A 355 -6.33 3.84 -3.39
CA TYR A 355 -5.33 4.35 -2.47
C TYR A 355 -4.10 4.90 -3.22
N PHE A 356 -3.53 5.94 -2.65
CA PHE A 356 -2.41 6.69 -3.19
C PHE A 356 -1.27 6.64 -2.19
N THR A 357 -0.09 6.19 -2.63
CA THR A 357 1.06 5.97 -1.75
C THR A 357 2.26 6.79 -2.25
N PRO A 358 2.26 8.13 -2.08
CA PRO A 358 3.35 8.96 -2.55
C PRO A 358 4.63 8.60 -1.79
N GLN A 359 5.74 8.40 -2.51
CA GLN A 359 7.03 8.00 -1.95
C GLN A 359 7.74 9.20 -1.33
N LEU A 360 7.47 9.51 -0.05
CA LEU A 360 8.11 10.62 0.67
C LEU A 360 9.47 10.18 1.23
N TYR A 361 10.42 9.94 0.34
CA TYR A 361 11.70 9.29 0.63
C TYR A 361 12.79 10.25 1.12
N TRP A 362 12.43 11.28 1.88
CA TRP A 362 13.32 12.25 2.49
C TRP A 362 13.13 12.27 4.01
N ARG A 363 14.14 12.81 4.74
CA ARG A 363 13.98 13.04 6.18
C ARG A 363 12.88 14.06 6.45
N SER A 364 12.23 13.94 7.58
CA SER A 364 11.23 14.93 8.06
C SER A 364 11.79 16.36 8.10
N SER A 365 13.09 16.49 8.43
CA SER A 365 13.82 17.75 8.47
C SER A 365 14.43 18.22 7.15
N ALA A 366 14.21 17.53 6.02
CA ALA A 366 14.80 17.91 4.74
C ALA A 366 14.30 19.31 4.30
N PRO A 367 15.18 20.30 4.06
CA PRO A 367 14.76 21.70 3.92
C PRO A 367 13.94 21.99 2.65
N GLN A 368 14.05 21.15 1.64
CA GLN A 368 13.38 21.32 0.34
C GLN A 368 12.43 20.18 -0.03
N GLN A 369 12.28 19.19 0.83
CA GLN A 369 11.39 18.03 0.67
C GLN A 369 10.78 17.67 2.02
N ARG A 370 10.31 18.66 2.77
CA ARG A 370 9.71 18.44 4.09
C ARG A 370 8.56 17.45 4.00
N TYR A 371 8.61 16.44 4.87
CA TYR A 371 7.65 15.36 4.90
C TYR A 371 6.22 15.86 5.17
N ASP A 372 6.05 16.71 6.18
CA ASP A 372 4.76 17.28 6.58
C ASP A 372 4.15 18.20 5.51
N GLU A 373 4.99 18.98 4.79
CA GLU A 373 4.53 19.85 3.71
C GLU A 373 4.07 19.05 2.48
N LEU A 374 4.83 18.02 2.10
CA LEU A 374 4.47 17.14 0.99
C LEU A 374 3.21 16.32 1.32
N LEU A 375 3.11 15.79 2.55
CA LEU A 375 1.95 15.04 3.01
C LEU A 375 0.69 15.90 2.93
N ARG A 376 0.70 17.09 3.55
CA ARG A 376 -0.43 18.03 3.54
C ARG A 376 -0.82 18.42 2.11
N TRP A 377 0.17 18.74 1.28
CA TRP A 377 -0.10 19.10 -0.12
C TRP A 377 -0.79 17.96 -0.88
N TRP A 378 -0.39 16.71 -0.68
CA TRP A 378 -1.07 15.57 -1.30
C TRP A 378 -2.48 15.36 -0.73
N ALA A 379 -2.69 15.56 0.57
CA ALA A 379 -4.01 15.51 1.20
C ALA A 379 -4.96 16.56 0.57
N GLU A 380 -4.49 17.78 0.34
CA GLU A 380 -5.25 18.84 -0.33
C GLU A 380 -5.64 18.52 -1.79
N GLN A 381 -4.90 17.66 -2.47
CA GLN A 381 -5.24 17.24 -3.84
C GLN A 381 -6.33 16.16 -3.91
N ASN A 382 -6.72 15.58 -2.79
CA ASN A 382 -7.57 14.39 -2.68
C ASN A 382 -9.08 14.70 -2.72
N GLN A 383 -9.58 15.06 -3.89
CA GLN A 383 -11.00 15.49 -4.08
C GLN A 383 -12.02 14.35 -3.92
N PHE A 384 -11.61 13.10 -4.01
CA PHE A 384 -12.48 11.92 -3.94
C PHE A 384 -12.37 11.17 -2.61
N ASN A 385 -11.71 11.75 -1.60
CA ASN A 385 -11.48 11.12 -0.29
C ASN A 385 -10.91 9.70 -0.40
N ARG A 386 -10.00 9.49 -1.37
CA ARG A 386 -9.28 8.22 -1.50
C ARG A 386 -8.29 8.06 -0.35
N HIS A 387 -7.93 6.84 -0.03
CA HIS A 387 -6.91 6.63 0.99
C HIS A 387 -5.57 7.22 0.57
N ILE A 388 -4.93 7.96 1.45
CA ILE A 388 -3.52 8.36 1.33
C ILE A 388 -2.73 7.61 2.39
N TRP A 389 -1.86 6.71 1.92
CA TRP A 389 -0.95 5.90 2.73
C TRP A 389 0.47 6.24 2.33
N ILE A 390 1.20 6.91 3.20
CA ILE A 390 2.50 7.48 2.84
C ILE A 390 3.56 6.40 2.71
N GLY A 391 4.31 6.45 1.59
CA GLY A 391 5.48 5.61 1.36
C GLY A 391 6.70 6.13 2.10
N ASN A 392 7.25 5.32 3.02
CA ASN A 392 8.41 5.64 3.83
C ASN A 392 9.66 4.90 3.35
N TYR A 393 10.81 5.58 3.25
CA TYR A 393 12.07 4.94 2.85
C TYR A 393 12.75 4.26 4.03
N THR A 394 12.11 3.23 4.55
CA THR A 394 12.55 2.50 5.74
C THR A 394 13.92 1.85 5.56
N SER A 395 14.29 1.46 4.33
CA SER A 395 15.62 0.90 3.99
C SER A 395 16.79 1.83 4.30
N ARG A 396 16.54 3.13 4.56
CA ARG A 396 17.57 4.07 4.98
C ARG A 396 17.98 3.92 6.45
N VAL A 397 17.19 3.22 7.25
CA VAL A 397 17.58 2.92 8.64
C VAL A 397 18.80 2.01 8.63
N MET A 398 19.93 2.49 9.15
CA MET A 398 21.25 1.84 9.11
C MET A 398 21.62 1.31 7.71
N GLY A 399 21.16 2.01 6.66
CA GLY A 399 21.39 1.66 5.26
C GLY A 399 22.62 2.34 4.68
N GLU A 400 23.17 1.79 3.60
CA GLU A 400 24.29 2.36 2.87
C GLU A 400 23.97 3.78 2.36
N GLY A 401 24.90 4.73 2.56
CA GLY A 401 24.87 6.08 1.98
C GLY A 401 23.94 7.09 2.65
N ALA A 402 23.05 6.71 3.55
CA ALA A 402 22.29 7.62 4.41
C ALA A 402 21.81 6.87 5.64
N ASN A 403 22.60 6.97 6.69
CA ASN A 403 22.29 6.31 7.96
C ASN A 403 21.21 7.11 8.72
N TRP A 404 19.93 6.74 8.53
CA TRP A 404 18.85 7.30 9.33
C TRP A 404 18.74 6.54 10.65
N PRO A 405 18.50 7.23 11.77
CA PRO A 405 18.10 6.55 13.00
C PRO A 405 16.65 6.05 12.88
N ALA A 406 16.28 5.02 13.63
CA ALA A 406 14.89 4.53 13.69
C ALA A 406 13.92 5.63 14.12
N SER A 407 14.36 6.58 14.96
CA SER A 407 13.56 7.73 15.40
C SER A 407 13.03 8.59 14.25
N GLU A 408 13.72 8.65 13.10
CA GLU A 408 13.22 9.33 11.92
C GLU A 408 11.93 8.69 11.40
N LEU A 409 11.87 7.36 11.36
CA LEU A 409 10.67 6.63 10.91
C LEU A 409 9.53 6.75 11.91
N LEU A 410 9.83 6.73 13.21
CA LEU A 410 8.83 6.98 14.26
C LEU A 410 8.23 8.39 14.13
N GLU A 411 9.07 9.40 13.86
CA GLU A 411 8.61 10.77 13.61
C GLU A 411 7.75 10.86 12.35
N GLN A 412 8.11 10.18 11.25
CA GLN A 412 7.30 10.15 10.04
C GLN A 412 5.92 9.52 10.28
N VAL A 413 5.85 8.42 11.05
CA VAL A 413 4.57 7.81 11.46
C VAL A 413 3.76 8.79 12.31
N ARG A 414 4.39 9.48 13.25
CA ARG A 414 3.73 10.50 14.08
C ARG A 414 3.17 11.65 13.23
N LEU A 415 3.94 12.15 12.27
CA LEU A 415 3.52 13.21 11.36
C LEU A 415 2.35 12.75 10.48
N THR A 416 2.37 11.50 9.99
CA THR A 416 1.26 10.94 9.23
C THR A 416 -0.03 10.88 10.05
N ARG A 417 0.05 10.45 11.32
CA ARG A 417 -1.10 10.39 12.23
C ARG A 417 -1.65 11.76 12.62
N ALA A 418 -0.80 12.79 12.60
CA ALA A 418 -1.20 14.15 12.91
C ALA A 418 -1.97 14.85 11.76
N ASP A 419 -1.94 14.30 10.54
CA ASP A 419 -2.63 14.83 9.37
C ASP A 419 -3.89 14.00 9.09
N SER A 420 -5.07 14.63 9.19
CA SER A 420 -6.35 13.95 8.99
C SER A 420 -6.62 13.50 7.56
N GLY A 421 -5.84 13.97 6.59
CA GLY A 421 -5.94 13.58 5.18
C GLY A 421 -5.20 12.30 4.83
N ALA A 422 -4.38 11.75 5.76
CA ALA A 422 -3.67 10.49 5.59
C ALA A 422 -4.14 9.45 6.60
N SER A 423 -4.11 8.18 6.23
CA SER A 423 -4.63 7.10 7.06
C SER A 423 -3.69 5.90 7.17
N GLY A 424 -2.39 6.12 7.01
CA GLY A 424 -1.39 5.08 7.24
C GLY A 424 -0.09 5.24 6.48
N ASN A 425 0.77 4.24 6.66
CA ASN A 425 2.13 4.20 6.14
C ASN A 425 2.41 2.88 5.41
N VAL A 426 3.29 2.95 4.42
CA VAL A 426 3.85 1.78 3.71
C VAL A 426 5.36 1.85 3.74
N HIS A 427 6.00 0.82 4.27
CA HIS A 427 7.44 0.78 4.53
C HIS A 427 8.21 0.13 3.38
N PHE A 428 9.14 0.83 2.75
CA PHE A 428 10.06 0.29 1.76
C PHE A 428 11.42 0.01 2.39
N SER A 429 11.78 -1.24 2.69
CA SER A 429 11.08 -2.48 2.42
C SER A 429 11.11 -3.42 3.64
N MET A 430 10.49 -4.58 3.50
CA MET A 430 10.35 -5.58 4.57
C MET A 430 11.69 -6.08 5.14
N ASN A 431 12.76 -6.05 4.35
CA ASN A 431 14.09 -6.51 4.75
C ASN A 431 14.64 -5.80 6.00
N VAL A 432 14.29 -4.52 6.21
CA VAL A 432 14.69 -3.77 7.41
C VAL A 432 14.09 -4.36 8.67
N PHE A 433 12.86 -4.82 8.59
CA PHE A 433 12.15 -5.43 9.71
C PHE A 433 12.63 -6.86 10.00
N LEU A 434 12.98 -7.62 8.96
CA LEU A 434 13.59 -8.95 9.13
C LEU A 434 14.93 -8.86 9.84
N GLN A 435 15.71 -7.83 9.54
CA GLN A 435 17.00 -7.55 10.16
C GLN A 435 16.89 -6.75 11.46
N ASN A 436 15.70 -6.26 11.79
CA ASN A 436 15.40 -5.40 12.94
C ASN A 436 16.42 -4.26 13.12
N ARG A 437 16.77 -3.58 12.02
CA ARG A 437 17.81 -2.54 12.00
C ARG A 437 17.47 -1.41 12.98
N ASP A 438 18.44 -0.99 13.82
CA ASP A 438 18.28 -0.02 14.89
C ASP A 438 17.05 -0.31 15.79
N SER A 439 16.74 -1.60 15.99
CA SER A 439 15.56 -2.07 16.73
C SER A 439 14.24 -1.43 16.26
N LEU A 440 14.15 -1.04 14.98
CA LEU A 440 13.00 -0.30 14.45
C LEU A 440 11.68 -1.06 14.67
N GLY A 441 11.68 -2.38 14.42
CA GLY A 441 10.50 -3.21 14.62
C GLY A 441 10.03 -3.19 16.08
N ASP A 442 10.95 -3.37 17.02
CA ASP A 442 10.64 -3.38 18.46
C ASP A 442 10.12 -2.02 18.92
N ARG A 443 10.74 -0.92 18.44
CA ARG A 443 10.31 0.45 18.75
C ARG A 443 8.91 0.76 18.19
N LEU A 444 8.56 0.24 17.02
CA LEU A 444 7.21 0.41 16.47
C LEU A 444 6.18 -0.32 17.33
N VAL A 445 6.45 -1.56 17.73
CA VAL A 445 5.54 -2.37 18.58
C VAL A 445 5.45 -1.84 20.00
N ALA A 446 6.56 -1.33 20.57
CA ALA A 446 6.54 -0.68 21.88
C ALA A 446 5.89 0.73 21.85
N GLY A 447 5.67 1.30 20.67
CA GLY A 447 5.17 2.67 20.49
C GLY A 447 3.97 2.74 19.55
N PRO A 448 4.12 3.32 18.34
CA PRO A 448 2.97 3.62 17.49
C PRO A 448 2.18 2.39 17.02
N TYR A 449 2.75 1.20 16.98
CA TYR A 449 2.07 -0.03 16.56
C TYR A 449 1.80 -0.99 17.74
N ALA A 450 1.77 -0.50 18.98
CA ALA A 450 1.52 -1.31 20.18
C ALA A 450 0.15 -2.00 20.15
N VAL A 451 -0.86 -1.33 19.61
CA VAL A 451 -2.23 -1.87 19.50
C VAL A 451 -2.52 -2.24 18.05
N PRO A 452 -3.14 -3.40 17.77
CA PRO A 452 -3.57 -3.77 16.43
C PRO A 452 -4.51 -2.73 15.81
N ALA A 453 -4.47 -2.60 14.48
CA ALA A 453 -5.34 -1.70 13.74
C ALA A 453 -5.95 -2.41 12.52
N LEU A 454 -7.19 -2.06 12.22
CA LEU A 454 -7.85 -2.46 10.97
C LEU A 454 -7.34 -1.60 9.79
N VAL A 455 -7.31 -2.19 8.62
CA VAL A 455 -7.22 -1.41 7.38
C VAL A 455 -8.41 -0.45 7.31
N PRO A 456 -8.21 0.83 6.96
CA PRO A 456 -9.31 1.78 6.80
C PRO A 456 -10.38 1.27 5.84
N ALA A 457 -11.65 1.42 6.22
CA ALA A 457 -12.77 1.00 5.38
C ALA A 457 -12.79 1.76 4.05
N THR A 458 -13.14 1.08 2.96
CA THR A 458 -13.22 1.63 1.61
C THR A 458 -14.69 1.74 1.18
N PRO A 459 -15.47 2.72 1.69
CA PRO A 459 -16.92 2.74 1.57
C PRO A 459 -17.41 3.04 0.13
N TRP A 460 -16.56 3.58 -0.74
CA TRP A 460 -16.90 3.82 -2.17
C TRP A 460 -16.81 2.56 -3.03
N LEU A 461 -16.26 1.46 -2.52
CA LEU A 461 -16.36 0.14 -3.15
C LEU A 461 -17.68 -0.53 -2.75
N VAL A 462 -18.05 -1.61 -3.42
CA VAL A 462 -19.27 -2.37 -3.07
C VAL A 462 -19.12 -2.85 -1.62
N ALA A 463 -19.65 -2.05 -0.70
CA ALA A 463 -19.49 -2.21 0.73
C ALA A 463 -20.82 -2.67 1.34
N ARG A 464 -20.91 -3.96 1.69
CA ARG A 464 -21.98 -4.49 2.52
C ARG A 464 -21.37 -5.00 3.82
N ALA A 465 -21.94 -4.60 4.96
CA ALA A 465 -21.53 -5.12 6.24
C ALA A 465 -21.86 -6.63 6.33
N PRO A 466 -20.98 -7.45 6.89
CA PRO A 466 -21.37 -8.80 7.31
C PRO A 466 -22.50 -8.73 8.33
N SER A 467 -23.22 -9.84 8.51
CA SER A 467 -24.14 -9.98 9.63
C SER A 467 -23.37 -10.03 10.96
N PRO A 468 -23.99 -9.64 12.09
CA PRO A 468 -23.38 -9.82 13.41
C PRO A 468 -22.95 -11.28 13.60
N PRO A 469 -21.77 -11.55 14.16
CA PRO A 469 -21.33 -12.92 14.38
C PRO A 469 -22.20 -13.63 15.43
N GLN A 470 -22.37 -14.96 15.31
CA GLN A 470 -22.76 -15.77 16.45
C GLN A 470 -21.49 -16.00 17.28
N ALA A 471 -21.58 -15.71 18.56
CA ALA A 471 -20.47 -15.90 19.48
C ALA A 471 -20.98 -16.44 20.82
N SER A 472 -20.22 -17.39 21.40
CA SER A 472 -20.44 -17.91 22.75
C SER A 472 -19.10 -18.07 23.46
N ALA A 473 -19.09 -17.95 24.77
CA ALA A 473 -17.87 -18.10 25.57
C ALA A 473 -18.05 -19.20 26.62
N GLN A 474 -17.01 -19.99 26.84
CA GLN A 474 -16.92 -21.00 27.88
C GLN A 474 -15.69 -20.69 28.73
N VAL A 475 -15.90 -20.78 30.04
CA VAL A 475 -14.83 -20.61 31.04
C VAL A 475 -14.47 -21.99 31.59
N ASP A 476 -13.24 -22.40 31.39
CA ASP A 476 -12.67 -23.56 32.07
C ASP A 476 -12.35 -23.16 33.51
N THR A 477 -13.13 -23.73 34.45
CA THR A 477 -13.02 -23.41 35.88
C THR A 477 -11.71 -23.88 36.50
N LEU A 478 -11.04 -24.88 35.91
CA LEU A 478 -9.77 -25.41 36.42
C LEU A 478 -8.59 -24.55 35.99
N SER A 479 -8.53 -24.14 34.73
CA SER A 479 -7.41 -23.36 34.17
C SER A 479 -7.66 -21.84 34.17
N GLY A 480 -8.88 -21.38 34.47
CA GLY A 480 -9.28 -19.99 34.33
C GLY A 480 -9.35 -19.48 32.87
N ARG A 481 -9.10 -20.34 31.91
CA ARG A 481 -9.09 -19.97 30.47
C ARG A 481 -10.51 -19.72 29.98
N THR A 482 -10.71 -18.59 29.32
CA THR A 482 -11.95 -18.30 28.59
C THR A 482 -11.74 -18.60 27.11
N THR A 483 -12.55 -19.47 26.53
CA THR A 483 -12.56 -19.79 25.10
C THR A 483 -13.82 -19.26 24.47
N LEU A 484 -13.65 -18.44 23.44
CA LEU A 484 -14.69 -17.83 22.63
C LEU A 484 -14.88 -18.66 21.36
N THR A 485 -16.07 -19.13 21.08
CA THR A 485 -16.46 -19.78 19.81
C THR A 485 -17.07 -18.71 18.89
N LEU A 486 -16.66 -18.68 17.62
CA LEU A 486 -17.03 -17.69 16.62
C LEU A 486 -17.63 -18.36 15.38
N ALA A 487 -18.79 -17.90 14.94
CA ALA A 487 -19.42 -18.39 13.70
C ALA A 487 -20.05 -17.25 12.89
N PRO A 488 -19.96 -17.28 11.55
CA PRO A 488 -20.67 -16.35 10.68
C PRO A 488 -22.16 -16.71 10.66
N THR A 489 -23.04 -15.70 10.57
CA THR A 489 -24.50 -15.89 10.53
C THR A 489 -25.12 -15.55 9.19
N GLY A 490 -24.42 -14.83 8.31
CA GLY A 490 -24.94 -14.38 7.03
C GLY A 490 -24.19 -14.93 5.83
N THR A 491 -24.60 -14.49 4.64
CA THR A 491 -23.99 -14.89 3.36
C THR A 491 -22.72 -14.13 3.01
N ILE A 492 -22.45 -12.99 3.66
CA ILE A 492 -21.23 -12.20 3.46
C ILE A 492 -20.16 -12.73 4.39
N PRO A 493 -19.04 -13.29 3.86
CA PRO A 493 -17.98 -13.83 4.70
C PRO A 493 -17.33 -12.75 5.57
N ALA A 494 -17.10 -13.05 6.83
CA ALA A 494 -16.20 -12.27 7.65
C ALA A 494 -14.77 -12.46 7.14
N ARG A 495 -14.08 -11.34 6.90
CA ARG A 495 -12.65 -11.34 6.57
C ARG A 495 -11.82 -11.41 7.84
N LEU A 496 -12.25 -10.67 8.85
CA LEU A 496 -11.66 -10.64 10.18
C LEU A 496 -12.76 -10.63 11.22
N TRP A 497 -12.45 -11.13 12.41
CA TRP A 497 -13.17 -10.87 13.62
C TRP A 497 -12.41 -9.82 14.44
N VAL A 498 -13.14 -8.87 15.01
CA VAL A 498 -12.64 -7.99 16.05
C VAL A 498 -13.23 -8.45 17.36
N VAL A 499 -12.38 -8.84 18.28
CA VAL A 499 -12.73 -9.30 19.62
C VAL A 499 -12.21 -8.29 20.63
N ARG A 500 -13.14 -7.65 21.35
CA ARG A 500 -12.83 -6.72 22.43
C ARG A 500 -13.28 -7.36 23.74
N ALA A 501 -12.38 -7.54 24.67
CA ALA A 501 -12.66 -8.16 25.96
C ALA A 501 -12.34 -7.18 27.09
N ARG A 502 -13.28 -7.04 28.03
CA ARG A 502 -13.11 -6.22 29.21
C ARG A 502 -12.69 -7.08 30.40
N PHE A 503 -11.68 -6.60 31.11
CA PHE A 503 -11.17 -7.18 32.36
C PHE A 503 -11.25 -6.10 33.44
N GLY A 504 -12.35 -6.10 34.20
CA GLY A 504 -12.63 -5.00 35.14
C GLY A 504 -12.84 -3.66 34.43
N SER A 505 -11.89 -2.73 34.54
CA SER A 505 -11.91 -1.44 33.84
C SER A 505 -11.14 -1.43 32.51
N GLU A 506 -10.32 -2.47 32.25
CA GLU A 506 -9.38 -2.48 31.12
C GLU A 506 -9.97 -3.26 29.92
N TRP A 507 -9.83 -2.68 28.73
CA TRP A 507 -10.21 -3.31 27.49
C TRP A 507 -9.00 -3.81 26.69
N THR A 508 -9.10 -5.03 26.19
CA THR A 508 -8.15 -5.57 25.22
C THR A 508 -8.81 -5.69 23.84
N THR A 509 -8.02 -5.62 22.78
CA THR A 509 -8.51 -5.78 21.40
C THR A 509 -7.65 -6.80 20.66
N SER A 510 -8.30 -7.82 20.09
CA SER A 510 -7.69 -8.79 19.19
C SER A 510 -8.36 -8.70 17.81
N ILE A 511 -7.55 -8.75 16.75
CA ILE A 511 -8.02 -8.85 15.37
C ILE A 511 -7.54 -10.20 14.85
N VAL A 512 -8.47 -11.08 14.53
CA VAL A 512 -8.15 -12.44 14.10
C VAL A 512 -8.79 -12.77 12.76
N PRO A 513 -8.21 -13.68 11.96
CA PRO A 513 -8.77 -14.07 10.66
C PRO A 513 -10.23 -14.55 10.77
N GLY A 514 -11.07 -14.21 9.80
CA GLY A 514 -12.47 -14.61 9.76
C GLY A 514 -12.70 -16.13 9.62
N THR A 515 -11.64 -16.89 9.38
CA THR A 515 -11.64 -18.36 9.36
C THR A 515 -11.46 -18.98 10.73
N VAL A 516 -11.00 -18.22 11.72
CA VAL A 516 -10.84 -18.68 13.11
C VAL A 516 -12.21 -18.96 13.70
N ARG A 517 -12.35 -20.11 14.36
CA ARG A 517 -13.60 -20.54 15.03
C ARG A 517 -13.49 -20.50 16.53
N GLU A 518 -12.28 -20.50 17.08
CA GLU A 518 -12.04 -20.43 18.52
C GLU A 518 -10.94 -19.38 18.80
N HIS A 519 -11.17 -18.55 19.82
CA HIS A 519 -10.21 -17.59 20.32
C HIS A 519 -10.15 -17.70 21.83
N SER A 520 -8.95 -17.88 22.38
CA SER A 520 -8.77 -18.03 23.82
C SER A 520 -8.07 -16.82 24.42
N PHE A 521 -8.57 -16.39 25.57
CA PHE A 521 -7.89 -15.43 26.42
C PHE A 521 -7.07 -16.20 27.45
N ALA A 522 -5.75 -15.97 27.47
CA ALA A 522 -4.93 -16.49 28.56
C ALA A 522 -5.20 -15.64 29.80
N ALA A 523 -5.61 -16.25 30.88
CA ALA A 523 -5.62 -15.59 32.17
C ALA A 523 -4.16 -15.37 32.63
N ALA A 524 -3.78 -14.12 32.94
CA ALA A 524 -2.49 -13.84 33.56
C ALA A 524 -2.45 -14.39 35.01
N ASP A 525 -3.61 -14.44 35.66
CA ASP A 525 -3.91 -15.19 36.88
C ASP A 525 -5.40 -15.61 36.88
N ALA A 526 -5.82 -16.44 37.82
CA ALA A 526 -7.19 -16.96 37.89
C ALA A 526 -8.27 -15.87 38.10
N SER A 527 -7.87 -14.65 38.47
CA SER A 527 -8.74 -13.47 38.65
C SER A 527 -8.92 -12.63 37.36
N ALA A 528 -8.12 -12.90 36.33
CA ALA A 528 -8.11 -12.13 35.09
C ALA A 528 -9.05 -12.75 34.02
N ARG A 529 -10.34 -12.92 34.37
CA ARG A 529 -11.37 -13.35 33.40
C ARG A 529 -12.04 -12.10 32.79
N PRO A 530 -12.38 -12.12 31.49
CA PRO A 530 -13.19 -11.05 30.94
C PRO A 530 -14.62 -11.13 31.51
N ASP A 531 -15.20 -10.01 31.88
CA ASP A 531 -16.60 -9.88 32.34
C ASP A 531 -17.54 -9.50 31.17
N LEU A 532 -17.00 -8.93 30.10
CA LEU A 532 -17.74 -8.61 28.88
C LEU A 532 -16.87 -8.85 27.63
N VAL A 533 -17.42 -9.56 26.67
CA VAL A 533 -16.79 -9.73 25.35
C VAL A 533 -17.71 -9.15 24.28
N VAL A 534 -17.14 -8.32 23.41
CA VAL A 534 -17.85 -7.69 22.27
C VAL A 534 -17.15 -8.11 20.99
N VAL A 535 -17.92 -8.72 20.07
CA VAL A 535 -17.40 -9.23 18.81
C VAL A 535 -18.08 -8.56 17.62
N THR A 536 -17.29 -8.16 16.62
CA THR A 536 -17.79 -7.70 15.32
C THR A 536 -17.11 -8.45 14.17
N ALA A 537 -17.77 -8.51 13.04
CA ALA A 537 -17.26 -9.08 11.80
C ALA A 537 -16.85 -7.95 10.85
N ILE A 538 -15.69 -8.07 10.23
CA ILE A 538 -15.19 -7.12 9.22
C ILE A 538 -15.29 -7.76 7.84
N GLY A 539 -15.94 -7.06 6.91
CA GLY A 539 -16.02 -7.46 5.50
C GLY A 539 -14.78 -7.11 4.69
N ARG A 540 -14.72 -7.56 3.43
CA ARG A 540 -13.58 -7.33 2.51
C ARG A 540 -13.24 -5.86 2.27
N THR A 541 -14.19 -4.96 2.38
CA THR A 541 -13.99 -3.52 2.19
C THR A 541 -13.78 -2.78 3.51
N GLY A 542 -13.54 -3.51 4.59
CA GLY A 542 -13.31 -2.94 5.92
C GLY A 542 -14.57 -2.49 6.64
N VAL A 543 -15.77 -2.74 6.07
CA VAL A 543 -17.04 -2.41 6.72
C VAL A 543 -17.30 -3.41 7.85
N GLU A 544 -17.73 -2.90 9.00
CA GLU A 544 -17.94 -3.61 10.25
C GLU A 544 -19.42 -3.93 10.45
N SER A 545 -19.72 -5.11 10.97
CA SER A 545 -21.07 -5.53 11.36
C SER A 545 -21.55 -4.79 12.61
N ALA A 546 -22.84 -4.94 12.94
CA ALA A 546 -23.28 -4.73 14.32
C ALA A 546 -22.56 -5.71 15.26
N GLU A 547 -22.52 -5.39 16.53
CA GLU A 547 -21.80 -6.15 17.55
C GLU A 547 -22.65 -7.27 18.16
N THR A 548 -21.97 -8.34 18.57
CA THR A 548 -22.51 -9.38 19.46
C THR A 548 -21.85 -9.23 20.82
N ARG A 549 -22.64 -9.19 21.89
CA ARG A 549 -22.18 -9.00 23.27
C ARG A 549 -22.39 -10.26 24.08
N ILE A 550 -21.41 -10.65 24.89
CA ILE A 550 -21.44 -11.80 25.79
C ILE A 550 -21.00 -11.31 27.16
N ARG A 551 -21.91 -11.35 28.14
CA ARG A 551 -21.58 -11.16 29.54
C ARG A 551 -21.17 -12.49 30.13
N LEU A 552 -20.16 -12.49 30.97
CA LEU A 552 -19.62 -13.63 31.66
C LEU A 552 -19.84 -13.40 33.17
N ASP A 553 -20.69 -14.22 33.77
CA ASP A 553 -20.90 -14.18 35.20
C ASP A 553 -19.66 -14.77 35.92
N HIS A 554 -19.23 -14.12 36.99
CA HIS A 554 -18.08 -14.51 37.79
C HIS A 554 -18.43 -15.58 38.84
#